data_510bd7ed9c9c3fdef029ad43ab35e1e8
#
_entry.id   510bd7ed9c9c3fdef029ad43ab35e1e8
#
_cell.length_a   1.000
_cell.length_b   1.000
_cell.length_c   1.000
_cell.angle_alpha   90.00
_cell.angle_beta   90.00
_cell.angle_gamma   90.00
#
_symmetry.space_group_name_H-M   'P 1'
#
loop_
_entity.id
_entity.type
_entity.pdbx_description
1 polymer ?
#
loop_
_entity_poly.entity_id
_entity_poly.type
_entity_poly.pdbx_seq_one_letter_code
_entity_poly.pdbx_strand_id
1 'polypeptide(L)'
;MHSLKLPAARLFTTLLAAAALALPGSAMAQSTEFTPQVGQEGKDVIWVPTPQALVEKMLDMAKLTAQDIHYDLGSGDGRTVITAAKRGAQAVGVEYNPDMVALSERAAAKEGVSAKAKFINGDIFQTDFSHATVVTLYLLPSLNVKLRPTILKRKPGTRVVSHAFTMDEWQPDQTENVEGRTAYLWIVPAPVEGSWRWNGSGNGPKEYEVALRQQFQKVEGAARLDGRPGQLRDVNLRGDQISFTVLDADGARRDFSGRVSGNTMQGVVKQPGGDAKWSATRAN
;
A
#
# COMPACT_ATOMS: atom_id res chain seq x y z
N MET A 1 22.68 98.15 61.28
CA MET A 1 21.42 98.23 61.98
C MET A 1 20.51 97.21 61.39
N HIS A 2 19.94 96.37 62.19
CA HIS A 2 19.01 95.24 61.94
C HIS A 2 19.52 94.07 61.11
N SER A 3 20.03 93.19 61.87
CA SER A 3 20.35 91.81 61.50
C SER A 3 19.07 90.96 61.37
N LEU A 4 18.83 90.35 60.26
CA LEU A 4 17.83 89.31 60.11
C LEU A 4 18.49 87.91 59.91
N LYS A 5 18.32 87.08 60.94
CA LYS A 5 18.75 85.72 60.87
C LYS A 5 17.69 84.91 60.11
N LEU A 6 18.16 84.08 59.12
CA LEU A 6 17.34 83.12 58.47
C LEU A 6 17.61 81.74 59.09
N PRO A 7 16.57 80.88 59.30
CA PRO A 7 16.75 79.55 59.87
C PRO A 7 17.14 78.49 58.85
N ALA A 8 17.98 77.57 59.31
CA ALA A 8 18.48 76.45 58.52
C ALA A 8 17.38 75.41 58.15
N ALA A 9 17.20 75.17 56.89
CA ALA A 9 16.36 74.08 56.40
C ALA A 9 17.11 72.73 56.49
N ARG A 10 16.57 71.77 57.18
CA ARG A 10 17.05 70.39 57.26
C ARG A 10 16.56 69.65 55.97
N LEU A 11 17.46 69.20 55.14
CA LEU A 11 17.17 68.26 54.06
C LEU A 11 16.97 66.86 54.65
N PHE A 12 15.75 66.34 54.52
CA PHE A 12 15.45 64.92 54.69
C PHE A 12 15.73 64.20 53.38
N THR A 13 16.79 63.39 53.28
CA THR A 13 17.06 62.48 52.18
C THR A 13 16.28 61.19 52.43
N THR A 14 15.16 61.03 51.70
CA THR A 14 14.43 59.77 51.65
C THR A 14 15.11 58.82 50.64
N LEU A 15 15.72 57.75 51.17
CA LEU A 15 16.25 56.62 50.40
C LEU A 15 15.05 55.81 49.88
N LEU A 16 14.77 55.84 48.57
CA LEU A 16 13.87 54.90 47.91
C LEU A 16 14.64 53.60 47.65
N ALA A 17 14.34 52.56 48.40
CA ALA A 17 14.81 51.21 48.10
C ALA A 17 13.93 50.61 47.02
N ALA A 18 14.45 50.52 45.78
CA ALA A 18 13.83 49.80 44.69
C ALA A 18 14.00 48.28 44.88
N ALA A 19 12.97 47.62 45.34
CA ALA A 19 12.90 46.14 45.38
C ALA A 19 12.70 45.63 43.93
N ALA A 20 13.76 45.11 43.32
CA ALA A 20 13.68 44.43 42.03
C ALA A 20 13.01 43.04 42.30
N LEU A 21 11.74 42.90 41.93
CA LEU A 21 11.07 41.61 41.83
C LEU A 21 11.70 40.84 40.66
N ALA A 22 12.61 39.90 40.94
CA ALA A 22 13.07 38.91 40.02
C ALA A 22 11.92 37.92 39.75
N LEU A 23 11.21 38.07 38.62
CA LEU A 23 10.31 37.06 38.13
C LEU A 23 11.12 35.83 37.76
N PRO A 24 10.78 34.62 38.27
CA PRO A 24 11.41 33.41 37.82
C PRO A 24 11.09 33.25 36.33
N GLY A 25 12.09 33.41 35.47
CA GLY A 25 11.99 33.08 34.05
C GLY A 25 11.63 31.61 33.96
N SER A 26 10.40 31.32 33.50
CA SER A 26 10.01 29.97 33.13
C SER A 26 10.94 29.56 31.98
N ALA A 27 11.97 28.80 32.33
CA ALA A 27 12.77 28.10 31.33
C ALA A 27 11.81 27.14 30.60
N MET A 28 11.31 27.54 29.44
CA MET A 28 10.68 26.62 28.52
C MET A 28 11.75 25.59 28.19
N ALA A 29 11.59 24.38 28.72
CA ALA A 29 12.36 23.24 28.29
C ALA A 29 12.09 23.11 26.77
N GLN A 30 13.07 23.44 25.95
CA GLN A 30 13.04 23.10 24.55
C GLN A 30 13.05 21.56 24.52
N SER A 31 11.90 20.97 24.26
CA SER A 31 11.85 19.55 23.90
C SER A 31 12.71 19.41 22.66
N THR A 32 13.85 18.74 22.75
CA THR A 32 14.65 18.39 21.60
C THR A 32 13.78 17.56 20.68
N GLU A 33 13.49 18.12 19.49
CA GLU A 33 12.65 17.43 18.51
C GLU A 33 13.31 16.10 18.14
N PHE A 34 12.55 15.02 18.20
CA PHE A 34 13.03 13.69 17.85
C PHE A 34 13.55 13.68 16.41
N THR A 35 14.79 13.25 16.23
CA THR A 35 15.43 13.08 14.93
C THR A 35 15.88 11.63 14.79
N PRO A 36 15.32 10.87 13.85
CA PRO A 36 15.67 9.48 13.67
C PRO A 36 17.09 9.33 13.11
N GLN A 37 17.79 8.29 13.53
CA GLN A 37 19.11 7.93 13.03
C GLN A 37 18.99 6.68 12.15
N VAL A 38 19.63 6.72 10.97
CA VAL A 38 19.70 5.55 10.08
C VAL A 38 20.39 4.40 10.82
N GLY A 39 19.74 3.23 10.82
CA GLY A 39 20.21 2.06 11.58
C GLY A 39 19.70 1.99 13.01
N GLN A 40 18.89 2.96 13.50
CA GLN A 40 18.28 2.84 14.82
C GLN A 40 17.38 1.60 14.92
N GLU A 41 17.33 1.02 16.10
CA GLU A 41 16.49 -0.15 16.36
C GLU A 41 15.01 0.20 16.26
N GLY A 42 14.26 -0.66 15.56
CA GLY A 42 12.79 -0.72 15.57
C GLY A 42 12.33 -1.98 16.30
N LYS A 43 11.04 -2.30 16.19
CA LYS A 43 10.48 -3.51 16.81
C LYS A 43 11.08 -4.80 16.24
N ASP A 44 11.08 -4.92 14.91
CA ASP A 44 11.47 -6.14 14.18
C ASP A 44 12.55 -5.86 13.13
N VAL A 45 12.78 -4.58 12.79
CA VAL A 45 13.73 -4.13 11.78
C VAL A 45 14.42 -2.84 12.23
N ILE A 46 15.66 -2.63 11.79
CA ILE A 46 16.31 -1.32 11.89
C ILE A 46 15.65 -0.33 10.92
N TRP A 47 15.57 0.93 11.32
CA TRP A 47 15.03 1.96 10.42
C TRP A 47 16.07 2.36 9.35
N VAL A 48 15.70 2.19 8.10
CA VAL A 48 16.43 2.66 6.92
C VAL A 48 15.44 3.32 5.98
N PRO A 49 15.59 4.60 5.66
CA PRO A 49 14.64 5.28 4.80
C PRO A 49 14.75 4.84 3.34
N THR A 50 13.63 4.61 2.67
CA THR A 50 13.58 4.43 1.21
C THR A 50 13.93 5.76 0.52
N PRO A 51 14.89 5.81 -0.42
CA PRO A 51 15.18 7.03 -1.17
C PRO A 51 13.96 7.55 -1.92
N GLN A 52 13.83 8.88 -2.01
CA GLN A 52 12.64 9.51 -2.59
C GLN A 52 12.39 9.08 -4.04
N ALA A 53 13.43 8.97 -4.86
CA ALA A 53 13.31 8.50 -6.25
C ALA A 53 12.70 7.09 -6.34
N LEU A 54 13.03 6.19 -5.38
CA LEU A 54 12.44 4.86 -5.33
C LEU A 54 11.00 4.89 -4.80
N VAL A 55 10.69 5.75 -3.83
CA VAL A 55 9.29 5.96 -3.37
C VAL A 55 8.40 6.36 -4.55
N GLU A 56 8.84 7.36 -5.34
CA GLU A 56 8.11 7.79 -6.54
C GLU A 56 7.90 6.62 -7.52
N LYS A 57 8.97 5.86 -7.81
CA LYS A 57 8.90 4.70 -8.69
C LYS A 57 7.96 3.61 -8.15
N MET A 58 7.98 3.31 -6.85
CA MET A 58 7.09 2.33 -6.23
C MET A 58 5.61 2.71 -6.41
N LEU A 59 5.28 3.98 -6.21
CA LEU A 59 3.92 4.49 -6.43
C LEU A 59 3.53 4.51 -7.91
N ASP A 60 4.49 4.76 -8.84
CA ASP A 60 4.28 4.64 -10.28
C ASP A 60 4.02 3.19 -10.71
N MET A 61 4.80 2.23 -10.20
CA MET A 61 4.57 0.79 -10.43
C MET A 61 3.17 0.37 -9.98
N ALA A 62 2.73 0.85 -8.82
CA ALA A 62 1.39 0.64 -8.32
C ALA A 62 0.31 1.37 -9.15
N LYS A 63 0.68 2.27 -10.06
CA LYS A 63 -0.24 3.17 -10.76
C LYS A 63 -1.18 3.88 -9.80
N LEU A 64 -0.60 4.43 -8.72
CA LEU A 64 -1.38 5.09 -7.66
C LEU A 64 -2.20 6.25 -8.22
N THR A 65 -3.46 6.33 -7.83
CA THR A 65 -4.41 7.39 -8.21
C THR A 65 -5.07 8.02 -6.97
N ALA A 66 -5.78 9.11 -7.17
CA ALA A 66 -6.53 9.79 -6.10
C ALA A 66 -7.72 8.96 -5.55
N GLN A 67 -8.13 7.89 -6.22
CA GLN A 67 -9.18 6.98 -5.79
C GLN A 67 -8.66 5.84 -4.90
N ASP A 68 -7.34 5.73 -4.76
CA ASP A 68 -6.72 4.66 -4.00
C ASP A 68 -6.72 4.92 -2.50
N ILE A 69 -6.77 3.82 -1.76
CA ILE A 69 -6.50 3.77 -0.33
C ILE A 69 -5.14 3.07 -0.17
N HIS A 70 -4.14 3.87 0.16
CA HIS A 70 -2.76 3.42 0.32
C HIS A 70 -2.45 3.10 1.77
N TYR A 71 -1.81 1.97 2.03
CA TYR A 71 -1.22 1.63 3.32
C TYR A 71 0.29 1.39 3.17
N ASP A 72 1.08 2.04 4.05
CA ASP A 72 2.52 1.80 4.19
C ASP A 72 2.77 1.07 5.51
N LEU A 73 3.18 -0.20 5.44
CA LEU A 73 3.37 -1.04 6.61
C LEU A 73 4.82 -0.97 7.08
N GLY A 74 5.04 -0.33 8.23
CA GLY A 74 6.35 0.09 8.71
C GLY A 74 6.73 1.44 8.11
N SER A 75 5.88 2.46 8.30
CA SER A 75 5.95 3.72 7.55
C SER A 75 7.14 4.62 7.93
N GLY A 76 7.84 4.31 9.02
CA GLY A 76 9.02 5.07 9.45
C GLY A 76 8.73 6.56 9.59
N ASP A 77 9.45 7.41 8.86
CA ASP A 77 9.30 8.86 8.87
C ASP A 77 8.13 9.38 8.01
N GLY A 78 7.30 8.49 7.47
CA GLY A 78 6.07 8.81 6.74
C GLY A 78 6.27 9.28 5.30
N ARG A 79 7.49 9.30 4.74
CA ARG A 79 7.77 9.83 3.40
C ARG A 79 6.94 9.20 2.29
N THR A 80 6.72 7.89 2.33
CA THR A 80 5.91 7.16 1.33
C THR A 80 4.44 7.56 1.44
N VAL A 81 3.91 7.64 2.66
CA VAL A 81 2.55 8.07 2.95
C VAL A 81 2.30 9.51 2.49
N ILE A 82 3.21 10.42 2.84
CA ILE A 82 3.14 11.83 2.45
C ILE A 82 3.18 11.98 0.93
N THR A 83 4.06 11.22 0.25
CA THR A 83 4.14 11.23 -1.21
C THR A 83 2.85 10.70 -1.86
N ALA A 84 2.27 9.62 -1.33
CA ALA A 84 0.98 9.10 -1.81
C ALA A 84 -0.16 10.11 -1.60
N ALA A 85 -0.20 10.78 -0.44
CA ALA A 85 -1.18 11.82 -0.15
C ALA A 85 -1.04 13.04 -1.07
N LYS A 86 0.17 13.47 -1.41
CA LYS A 86 0.43 14.53 -2.41
C LYS A 86 -0.10 14.17 -3.80
N ARG A 87 -0.09 12.89 -4.16
CA ARG A 87 -0.70 12.36 -5.40
C ARG A 87 -2.23 12.25 -5.34
N GLY A 88 -2.83 12.59 -4.20
CA GLY A 88 -4.27 12.66 -4.00
C GLY A 88 -4.90 11.45 -3.32
N ALA A 89 -4.17 10.36 -3.10
CA ALA A 89 -4.68 9.16 -2.44
C ALA A 89 -5.00 9.39 -0.95
N GLN A 90 -5.91 8.59 -0.41
CA GLN A 90 -6.03 8.44 1.04
C GLN A 90 -4.90 7.53 1.50
N ALA A 91 -3.98 8.03 2.31
CA ALA A 91 -2.76 7.33 2.68
C ALA A 91 -2.65 7.14 4.20
N VAL A 92 -2.34 5.92 4.62
CA VAL A 92 -2.22 5.53 6.01
C VAL A 92 -0.85 4.88 6.23
N GLY A 93 -0.08 5.39 7.18
CA GLY A 93 1.13 4.75 7.67
C GLY A 93 0.86 3.97 8.94
N VAL A 94 1.37 2.76 9.03
CA VAL A 94 1.37 1.97 10.26
C VAL A 94 2.79 1.88 10.76
N GLU A 95 3.05 2.39 11.95
CA GLU A 95 4.38 2.45 12.55
C GLU A 95 4.32 2.10 14.04
N TYR A 96 5.25 1.28 14.48
CA TYR A 96 5.26 0.81 15.87
C TYR A 96 5.87 1.84 16.84
N ASN A 97 6.84 2.63 16.38
CA ASN A 97 7.50 3.64 17.19
C ASN A 97 6.67 4.93 17.27
N PRO A 98 6.17 5.32 18.45
CA PRO A 98 5.33 6.52 18.60
C PRO A 98 6.05 7.82 18.26
N ASP A 99 7.37 7.92 18.43
CA ASP A 99 8.16 9.11 18.07
C ASP A 99 8.23 9.29 16.55
N MET A 100 8.32 8.18 15.81
CA MET A 100 8.27 8.17 14.35
C MET A 100 6.88 8.55 13.84
N VAL A 101 5.81 8.10 14.51
CA VAL A 101 4.44 8.51 14.21
C VAL A 101 4.29 10.02 14.40
N ALA A 102 4.70 10.56 15.55
CA ALA A 102 4.64 11.99 15.82
C ALA A 102 5.48 12.82 14.82
N LEU A 103 6.65 12.31 14.43
CA LEU A 103 7.48 12.93 13.39
C LEU A 103 6.74 12.98 12.04
N SER A 104 6.13 11.86 11.64
CA SER A 104 5.39 11.73 10.38
C SER A 104 4.16 12.65 10.33
N GLU A 105 3.44 12.79 11.44
CA GLU A 105 2.30 13.71 11.56
C GLU A 105 2.73 15.17 11.38
N ARG A 106 3.84 15.58 12.04
CA ARG A 106 4.40 16.93 11.86
C ARG A 106 4.86 17.16 10.42
N ALA A 107 5.51 16.17 9.80
CA ALA A 107 5.94 16.25 8.42
C ALA A 107 4.75 16.39 7.47
N ALA A 108 3.68 15.62 7.67
CA ALA A 108 2.45 15.72 6.87
C ALA A 108 1.76 17.08 7.02
N ALA A 109 1.77 17.65 8.24
CA ALA A 109 1.25 18.99 8.49
C ALA A 109 2.07 20.07 7.76
N LYS A 110 3.40 19.98 7.84
CA LYS A 110 4.32 20.89 7.14
C LYS A 110 4.11 20.86 5.61
N GLU A 111 3.84 19.68 5.07
CA GLU A 111 3.59 19.45 3.64
C GLU A 111 2.12 19.74 3.22
N GLY A 112 1.25 20.12 4.17
CA GLY A 112 -0.15 20.48 3.90
C GLY A 112 -1.04 19.30 3.51
N VAL A 113 -0.67 18.06 3.85
CA VAL A 113 -1.39 16.85 3.43
C VAL A 113 -2.07 16.08 4.57
N SER A 114 -2.14 16.63 5.79
CA SER A 114 -2.74 15.97 6.98
C SER A 114 -4.19 15.53 6.79
N ALA A 115 -4.91 16.12 5.85
CA ALA A 115 -6.27 15.69 5.52
C ALA A 115 -6.31 14.29 4.88
N LYS A 116 -5.24 13.92 4.14
CA LYS A 116 -5.13 12.66 3.39
C LYS A 116 -4.08 11.70 3.93
N ALA A 117 -3.06 12.18 4.64
CA ALA A 117 -2.04 11.37 5.29
C ALA A 117 -2.40 11.16 6.76
N LYS A 118 -2.57 9.92 7.17
CA LYS A 118 -2.85 9.50 8.54
C LYS A 118 -1.79 8.52 9.01
N PHE A 119 -1.51 8.48 10.31
CA PHE A 119 -0.55 7.57 10.89
C PHE A 119 -1.18 6.84 12.08
N ILE A 120 -0.90 5.56 12.19
CA ILE A 120 -1.39 4.67 13.24
C ILE A 120 -0.17 4.18 14.00
N ASN A 121 -0.12 4.45 15.31
CA ASN A 121 0.83 3.77 16.17
C ASN A 121 0.33 2.36 16.43
N GLY A 122 0.96 1.36 15.79
CA GLY A 122 0.45 0.00 15.85
C GLY A 122 1.38 -1.05 15.24
N ASP A 123 0.98 -2.30 15.48
CA ASP A 123 1.64 -3.48 14.92
C ASP A 123 1.04 -3.80 13.55
N ILE A 124 1.88 -3.91 12.52
CA ILE A 124 1.49 -4.24 11.14
C ILE A 124 0.78 -5.59 11.02
N PHE A 125 0.98 -6.52 11.97
CA PHE A 125 0.32 -7.82 12.00
C PHE A 125 -1.04 -7.81 12.67
N GLN A 126 -1.38 -6.74 13.40
CA GLN A 126 -2.64 -6.58 14.13
C GLN A 126 -3.52 -5.47 13.56
N THR A 127 -2.93 -4.55 12.81
CA THR A 127 -3.66 -3.44 12.20
C THR A 127 -4.50 -3.94 11.02
N ASP A 128 -5.77 -3.55 10.99
CA ASP A 128 -6.63 -3.84 9.83
C ASP A 128 -6.34 -2.89 8.66
N PHE A 129 -5.87 -3.45 7.56
CA PHE A 129 -5.70 -2.79 6.27
C PHE A 129 -6.55 -3.46 5.17
N SER A 130 -7.71 -4.03 5.53
CA SER A 130 -8.61 -4.74 4.61
C SER A 130 -9.11 -3.88 3.46
N HIS A 131 -9.19 -2.58 3.66
CA HIS A 131 -9.65 -1.61 2.66
C HIS A 131 -8.53 -1.12 1.71
N ALA A 132 -7.27 -1.51 1.96
CA ALA A 132 -6.16 -1.10 1.11
C ALA A 132 -6.37 -1.54 -0.35
N THR A 133 -6.12 -0.60 -1.28
CA THR A 133 -6.01 -0.88 -2.71
C THR A 133 -4.56 -0.87 -3.18
N VAL A 134 -3.69 -0.20 -2.43
CA VAL A 134 -2.24 -0.20 -2.60
C VAL A 134 -1.57 -0.40 -1.24
N VAL A 135 -0.59 -1.28 -1.17
CA VAL A 135 0.24 -1.53 0.01
C VAL A 135 1.70 -1.34 -0.36
N THR A 136 2.45 -0.60 0.45
CA THR A 136 3.91 -0.49 0.33
C THR A 136 4.60 -1.10 1.53
N LEU A 137 5.80 -1.66 1.30
CA LEU A 137 6.59 -2.39 2.28
C LEU A 137 8.07 -2.05 2.13
N TYR A 138 8.76 -1.85 3.24
CA TYR A 138 10.22 -1.97 3.32
C TYR A 138 10.59 -2.71 4.60
N LEU A 139 10.41 -4.01 4.57
CA LEU A 139 10.58 -4.91 5.71
C LEU A 139 11.61 -5.99 5.37
N LEU A 140 11.94 -6.85 6.35
CA LEU A 140 12.77 -8.04 6.10
C LEU A 140 12.00 -9.12 5.33
N PRO A 141 12.68 -10.03 4.60
CA PRO A 141 12.03 -11.13 3.87
C PRO A 141 11.09 -11.96 4.73
N SER A 142 11.50 -12.29 5.96
CA SER A 142 10.70 -13.07 6.91
C SER A 142 9.38 -12.39 7.27
N LEU A 143 9.37 -11.07 7.38
CA LEU A 143 8.17 -10.29 7.69
C LEU A 143 7.24 -10.21 6.48
N ASN A 144 7.78 -10.05 5.26
CA ASN A 144 7.03 -10.12 4.02
C ASN A 144 6.31 -11.47 3.88
N VAL A 145 7.01 -12.57 4.13
CA VAL A 145 6.45 -13.93 4.10
C VAL A 145 5.37 -14.11 5.18
N LYS A 146 5.57 -13.55 6.38
CA LYS A 146 4.57 -13.58 7.46
C LYS A 146 3.32 -12.76 7.13
N LEU A 147 3.46 -11.63 6.41
CA LEU A 147 2.33 -10.80 5.95
C LEU A 147 1.61 -11.39 4.73
N ARG A 148 2.28 -12.19 3.90
CA ARG A 148 1.76 -12.73 2.64
C ARG A 148 0.36 -13.36 2.76
N PRO A 149 0.04 -14.22 3.74
CA PRO A 149 -1.30 -14.77 3.88
C PRO A 149 -2.38 -13.71 4.11
N THR A 150 -2.07 -12.66 4.85
CA THR A 150 -2.98 -11.53 5.08
C THR A 150 -3.15 -10.69 3.81
N ILE A 151 -2.07 -10.44 3.10
CA ILE A 151 -2.06 -9.72 1.82
C ILE A 151 -2.90 -10.46 0.77
N LEU A 152 -2.75 -11.78 0.64
CA LEU A 152 -3.49 -12.61 -0.31
C LEU A 152 -5.01 -12.63 -0.06
N LYS A 153 -5.46 -12.27 1.13
CA LYS A 153 -6.89 -12.11 1.47
C LYS A 153 -7.44 -10.73 1.05
N ARG A 154 -6.62 -9.83 0.53
CA ARG A 154 -7.10 -8.53 0.03
C ARG A 154 -7.91 -8.72 -1.23
N LYS A 155 -8.67 -7.70 -1.59
CA LYS A 155 -9.47 -7.70 -2.82
C LYS A 155 -8.56 -7.99 -4.02
N PRO A 156 -8.94 -8.91 -4.92
CA PRO A 156 -8.22 -9.13 -6.16
C PRO A 156 -7.99 -7.82 -6.91
N GLY A 157 -6.75 -7.61 -7.39
CA GLY A 157 -6.33 -6.34 -7.98
C GLY A 157 -5.67 -5.36 -7.01
N THR A 158 -5.66 -5.64 -5.69
CA THR A 158 -4.82 -4.87 -4.74
C THR A 158 -3.36 -4.98 -5.16
N ARG A 159 -2.67 -3.84 -5.25
CA ARG A 159 -1.26 -3.73 -5.67
C ARG A 159 -0.38 -3.64 -4.44
N VAL A 160 0.67 -4.45 -4.40
CA VAL A 160 1.62 -4.51 -3.29
C VAL A 160 3.00 -4.24 -3.84
N VAL A 161 3.71 -3.24 -3.31
CA VAL A 161 5.06 -2.90 -3.76
C VAL A 161 6.02 -2.97 -2.59
N SER A 162 7.10 -3.73 -2.75
CA SER A 162 8.15 -3.88 -1.74
C SER A 162 9.47 -3.33 -2.24
N HIS A 163 10.15 -2.55 -1.40
CA HIS A 163 11.54 -2.17 -1.58
C HIS A 163 12.45 -3.34 -1.18
N ALA A 164 13.38 -3.70 -2.01
CA ALA A 164 14.49 -4.65 -1.85
C ALA A 164 14.09 -6.12 -1.62
N PHE A 165 13.01 -6.43 -0.94
CA PHE A 165 12.72 -7.79 -0.46
C PHE A 165 11.50 -8.40 -1.11
N THR A 166 11.61 -9.69 -1.45
CA THR A 166 10.58 -10.49 -2.11
C THR A 166 9.61 -11.13 -1.10
N MET A 167 8.63 -11.86 -1.62
CA MET A 167 7.67 -12.67 -0.86
C MET A 167 7.90 -14.18 -1.09
N ASP A 168 9.18 -14.58 -1.24
CA ASP A 168 9.62 -15.94 -1.44
C ASP A 168 8.99 -16.58 -2.69
N GLU A 169 8.22 -17.65 -2.55
CA GLU A 169 7.61 -18.39 -3.67
C GLU A 169 6.64 -17.54 -4.51
N TRP A 170 6.02 -16.51 -3.93
CA TRP A 170 5.16 -15.60 -4.68
C TRP A 170 6.01 -14.66 -5.53
N GLN A 171 6.21 -15.02 -6.79
CA GLN A 171 7.01 -14.25 -7.73
C GLN A 171 6.34 -12.90 -8.04
N PRO A 172 7.10 -11.79 -8.17
CA PRO A 172 6.52 -10.49 -8.52
C PRO A 172 5.99 -10.46 -9.95
N ASP A 173 4.96 -9.66 -10.17
CA ASP A 173 4.40 -9.34 -11.50
C ASP A 173 5.29 -8.34 -12.28
N GLN A 174 6.07 -7.52 -11.56
CA GLN A 174 6.98 -6.54 -12.13
C GLN A 174 8.15 -6.28 -11.18
N THR A 175 9.33 -6.06 -11.75
CA THR A 175 10.55 -5.68 -11.03
C THR A 175 11.16 -4.46 -11.70
N GLU A 176 11.57 -3.45 -10.90
CA GLU A 176 12.22 -2.24 -11.36
C GLU A 176 13.45 -1.95 -10.52
N ASN A 177 14.44 -1.28 -11.11
CA ASN A 177 15.64 -0.83 -10.40
C ASN A 177 15.80 0.68 -10.57
N VAL A 178 16.06 1.37 -9.47
CA VAL A 178 16.35 2.80 -9.44
C VAL A 178 17.63 3.00 -8.63
N GLU A 179 18.67 3.50 -9.26
CA GLU A 179 19.96 3.80 -8.63
C GLU A 179 20.53 2.62 -7.80
N GLY A 180 20.43 1.41 -8.36
CA GLY A 180 20.92 0.19 -7.73
C GLY A 180 20.01 -0.39 -6.65
N ARG A 181 18.81 0.17 -6.43
CA ARG A 181 17.80 -0.33 -5.50
C ARG A 181 16.62 -0.91 -6.25
N THR A 182 16.17 -2.07 -5.79
CA THR A 182 15.12 -2.82 -6.49
C THR A 182 13.77 -2.65 -5.79
N ALA A 183 12.71 -2.46 -6.59
CA ALA A 183 11.32 -2.55 -6.15
C ALA A 183 10.61 -3.70 -6.88
N TYR A 184 9.74 -4.39 -6.17
CA TYR A 184 8.94 -5.50 -6.64
C TYR A 184 7.47 -5.19 -6.50
N LEU A 185 6.68 -5.47 -7.53
CA LEU A 185 5.22 -5.31 -7.53
C LEU A 185 4.56 -6.68 -7.61
N TRP A 186 3.54 -6.90 -6.78
CA TRP A 186 2.57 -7.98 -6.88
C TRP A 186 1.17 -7.42 -7.02
N ILE A 187 0.32 -8.15 -7.75
CA ILE A 187 -1.10 -7.85 -7.84
C ILE A 187 -1.84 -9.04 -7.24
N VAL A 188 -2.60 -8.82 -6.18
CA VAL A 188 -3.35 -9.89 -5.50
C VAL A 188 -4.27 -10.58 -6.51
N PRO A 189 -4.09 -11.88 -6.77
CA PRO A 189 -4.88 -12.60 -7.75
C PRO A 189 -6.25 -13.01 -7.19
N ALA A 190 -7.24 -13.09 -8.07
CA ALA A 190 -8.51 -13.71 -7.73
C ALA A 190 -8.33 -15.22 -7.47
N PRO A 191 -9.09 -15.83 -6.55
CA PRO A 191 -9.09 -17.27 -6.36
C PRO A 191 -9.87 -17.93 -7.50
N VAL A 192 -9.17 -18.63 -8.40
CA VAL A 192 -9.75 -19.29 -9.58
C VAL A 192 -9.65 -20.81 -9.54
N GLU A 193 -9.00 -21.40 -8.54
CA GLU A 193 -8.89 -22.85 -8.40
C GLU A 193 -10.25 -23.52 -8.37
N GLY A 194 -10.37 -24.70 -9.03
CA GLY A 194 -11.58 -25.50 -9.08
C GLY A 194 -12.14 -25.63 -10.50
N SER A 195 -13.34 -26.22 -10.62
CA SER A 195 -14.03 -26.47 -11.90
C SER A 195 -14.97 -25.33 -12.23
N TRP A 196 -14.96 -24.91 -13.48
CA TRP A 196 -15.79 -23.84 -14.01
C TRP A 196 -16.58 -24.35 -15.21
N ARG A 197 -17.89 -24.02 -15.28
CA ARG A 197 -18.78 -24.48 -16.34
C ARG A 197 -19.57 -23.34 -16.95
N TRP A 198 -19.79 -23.39 -18.25
CA TRP A 198 -20.65 -22.48 -18.96
C TRP A 198 -21.15 -23.07 -20.28
N ASN A 199 -22.24 -22.55 -20.76
CA ASN A 199 -22.78 -22.88 -22.06
C ASN A 199 -22.12 -22.02 -23.14
N GLY A 200 -21.75 -22.65 -24.25
CA GLY A 200 -21.24 -21.96 -25.41
C GLY A 200 -22.33 -21.28 -26.23
N SER A 201 -21.90 -20.44 -27.15
CA SER A 201 -22.78 -19.72 -28.08
C SER A 201 -22.37 -19.99 -29.52
N GLY A 202 -23.32 -19.90 -30.46
CA GLY A 202 -23.11 -20.11 -31.87
C GLY A 202 -22.92 -21.58 -32.30
N ASN A 203 -22.12 -21.82 -33.35
CA ASN A 203 -21.91 -23.16 -33.94
C ASN A 203 -20.77 -23.96 -33.27
N GLY A 204 -20.25 -23.53 -32.14
CA GLY A 204 -19.20 -24.20 -31.38
C GLY A 204 -19.75 -25.22 -30.37
N PRO A 205 -18.86 -25.68 -29.45
CA PRO A 205 -19.26 -26.51 -28.31
C PRO A 205 -20.40 -25.87 -27.52
N LYS A 206 -21.34 -26.69 -27.09
CA LYS A 206 -22.50 -26.23 -26.31
C LYS A 206 -22.19 -26.15 -24.82
N GLU A 207 -21.27 -26.97 -24.33
CA GLU A 207 -20.87 -27.02 -22.93
C GLU A 207 -19.34 -26.94 -22.81
N TYR A 208 -18.90 -26.08 -21.93
CA TYR A 208 -17.49 -25.95 -21.52
C TYR A 208 -17.34 -26.31 -20.04
N GLU A 209 -16.34 -27.09 -19.73
CA GLU A 209 -15.84 -27.32 -18.40
C GLU A 209 -14.34 -27.08 -18.38
N VAL A 210 -13.87 -26.20 -17.47
CA VAL A 210 -12.44 -25.90 -17.27
C VAL A 210 -12.11 -26.15 -15.82
N ALA A 211 -11.19 -27.08 -15.57
CA ALA A 211 -10.64 -27.35 -14.25
C ALA A 211 -9.29 -26.60 -14.10
N LEU A 212 -9.20 -25.71 -13.12
CA LEU A 212 -8.04 -24.87 -12.86
C LEU A 212 -7.34 -25.27 -11.56
N ARG A 213 -6.01 -25.28 -11.57
CA ARG A 213 -5.12 -25.32 -10.41
C ARG A 213 -4.41 -23.99 -10.32
N GLN A 214 -4.23 -23.48 -9.11
CA GLN A 214 -3.67 -22.15 -8.88
C GLN A 214 -2.58 -22.18 -7.82
N GLN A 215 -1.45 -21.53 -8.15
CA GLN A 215 -0.42 -21.16 -7.18
C GLN A 215 -0.16 -19.66 -7.36
N PHE A 216 -0.70 -18.82 -6.48
CA PHE A 216 -0.68 -17.36 -6.58
C PHE A 216 -1.32 -16.89 -7.91
N GLN A 217 -0.58 -16.14 -8.76
CA GLN A 217 -1.05 -15.72 -10.09
C GLN A 217 -0.80 -16.76 -11.19
N LYS A 218 -0.06 -17.84 -10.89
CA LYS A 218 0.17 -18.93 -11.85
C LYS A 218 -1.03 -19.86 -11.84
N VAL A 219 -1.58 -20.08 -13.04
CA VAL A 219 -2.77 -20.89 -13.22
C VAL A 219 -2.53 -21.85 -14.39
N GLU A 220 -2.84 -23.11 -14.17
CA GLU A 220 -2.85 -24.17 -15.18
C GLU A 220 -4.13 -24.99 -15.08
N GLY A 221 -4.42 -25.80 -16.07
CA GLY A 221 -5.61 -26.63 -16.01
C GLY A 221 -5.88 -27.45 -17.26
N ALA A 222 -7.10 -27.94 -17.34
CA ALA A 222 -7.59 -28.75 -18.45
C ALA A 222 -9.00 -28.28 -18.85
N ALA A 223 -9.34 -28.45 -20.14
CA ALA A 223 -10.65 -28.14 -20.67
C ALA A 223 -11.36 -29.40 -21.16
N ARG A 224 -12.68 -29.41 -21.02
CA ARG A 224 -13.59 -30.35 -21.68
C ARG A 224 -14.65 -29.56 -22.46
N LEU A 225 -15.02 -30.06 -23.62
CA LEU A 225 -15.95 -29.45 -24.56
C LEU A 225 -16.98 -30.52 -24.93
N ASP A 226 -18.26 -30.34 -24.59
CA ASP A 226 -19.30 -31.36 -24.76
C ASP A 226 -18.86 -32.73 -24.21
N GLY A 227 -18.22 -32.73 -23.02
CA GLY A 227 -17.70 -33.91 -22.35
C GLY A 227 -16.39 -34.50 -22.94
N ARG A 228 -15.87 -33.99 -24.06
CA ARG A 228 -14.65 -34.45 -24.71
C ARG A 228 -13.44 -33.62 -24.29
N PRO A 229 -12.24 -34.19 -24.22
CA PRO A 229 -11.03 -33.44 -23.93
C PRO A 229 -10.79 -32.33 -24.95
N GLY A 230 -10.48 -31.12 -24.46
CA GLY A 230 -9.97 -29.98 -25.22
C GLY A 230 -8.61 -29.55 -24.66
N GLN A 231 -7.94 -28.64 -25.36
CA GLN A 231 -6.68 -28.09 -24.86
C GLN A 231 -6.91 -26.69 -24.26
N LEU A 232 -6.48 -26.52 -23.01
CA LEU A 232 -6.41 -25.23 -22.34
C LEU A 232 -4.98 -24.68 -22.50
N ARG A 233 -4.84 -23.45 -22.98
CA ARG A 233 -3.55 -22.79 -23.21
C ARG A 233 -3.58 -21.33 -22.80
N ASP A 234 -2.39 -20.75 -22.64
CA ASP A 234 -2.16 -19.32 -22.45
C ASP A 234 -2.98 -18.72 -21.29
N VAL A 235 -3.16 -19.51 -20.21
CA VAL A 235 -3.89 -19.02 -19.03
C VAL A 235 -3.09 -17.92 -18.38
N ASN A 236 -3.69 -16.73 -18.25
CA ASN A 236 -3.11 -15.58 -17.61
C ASN A 236 -4.11 -15.00 -16.61
N LEU A 237 -3.66 -14.87 -15.36
CA LEU A 237 -4.43 -14.26 -14.26
C LEU A 237 -3.66 -13.07 -13.70
N ARG A 238 -4.27 -11.89 -13.76
CA ARG A 238 -3.71 -10.67 -13.19
C ARG A 238 -4.76 -9.92 -12.40
N GLY A 239 -4.68 -9.98 -11.08
CA GLY A 239 -5.74 -9.47 -10.22
C GLY A 239 -7.05 -10.22 -10.45
N ASP A 240 -8.10 -9.51 -10.80
CA ASP A 240 -9.41 -10.07 -11.16
C ASP A 240 -9.55 -10.37 -12.68
N GLN A 241 -8.54 -10.04 -13.48
CA GLN A 241 -8.59 -10.26 -14.92
C GLN A 241 -8.03 -11.63 -15.26
N ILE A 242 -8.79 -12.40 -16.04
CA ILE A 242 -8.40 -13.72 -16.54
C ILE A 242 -8.51 -13.77 -18.06
N SER A 243 -7.55 -14.43 -18.70
CA SER A 243 -7.64 -14.79 -20.11
C SER A 243 -7.07 -16.19 -20.33
N PHE A 244 -7.61 -16.91 -21.29
CA PHE A 244 -7.13 -18.23 -21.70
C PHE A 244 -7.63 -18.59 -23.10
N THR A 245 -6.94 -19.53 -23.72
CA THR A 245 -7.32 -20.11 -25.01
C THR A 245 -7.83 -21.54 -24.83
N VAL A 246 -8.90 -21.88 -25.50
CA VAL A 246 -9.40 -23.26 -25.62
C VAL A 246 -9.36 -23.69 -27.09
N LEU A 247 -8.73 -24.84 -27.34
CA LEU A 247 -8.76 -25.50 -28.65
C LEU A 247 -9.62 -26.76 -28.53
N ASP A 248 -10.54 -26.96 -29.50
CA ASP A 248 -11.28 -28.21 -29.62
C ASP A 248 -10.45 -29.31 -30.36
N ALA A 249 -11.04 -30.49 -30.55
CA ALA A 249 -10.39 -31.63 -31.19
C ALA A 249 -10.00 -31.35 -32.65
N ASP A 250 -10.73 -30.45 -33.31
CA ASP A 250 -10.50 -30.06 -34.72
C ASP A 250 -9.53 -28.87 -34.81
N GLY A 251 -9.01 -28.38 -33.66
CA GLY A 251 -8.07 -27.27 -33.59
C GLY A 251 -8.72 -25.89 -33.68
N ALA A 252 -10.06 -25.79 -33.63
CA ALA A 252 -10.72 -24.49 -33.64
C ALA A 252 -10.43 -23.73 -32.35
N ARG A 253 -9.91 -22.51 -32.51
CA ARG A 253 -9.42 -21.66 -31.43
C ARG A 253 -10.51 -20.73 -30.90
N ARG A 254 -10.58 -20.62 -29.56
CA ARG A 254 -11.45 -19.66 -28.85
C ARG A 254 -10.65 -18.97 -27.76
N ASP A 255 -10.56 -17.65 -27.84
CA ASP A 255 -9.81 -16.83 -26.89
C ASP A 255 -10.78 -16.13 -25.93
N PHE A 256 -10.77 -16.59 -24.69
CA PHE A 256 -11.58 -16.06 -23.61
C PHE A 256 -10.85 -14.96 -22.87
N SER A 257 -11.53 -13.85 -22.60
CA SER A 257 -11.05 -12.79 -21.73
C SER A 257 -12.19 -12.31 -20.83
N GLY A 258 -11.91 -12.00 -19.58
CA GLY A 258 -12.97 -11.60 -18.64
C GLY A 258 -12.45 -11.22 -17.26
N ARG A 259 -13.42 -11.08 -16.35
CA ARG A 259 -13.18 -10.80 -14.94
C ARG A 259 -13.76 -11.88 -14.06
N VAL A 260 -13.08 -12.09 -12.94
CA VAL A 260 -13.48 -13.02 -11.88
C VAL A 260 -14.13 -12.22 -10.76
N SER A 261 -15.31 -12.66 -10.32
CA SER A 261 -16.02 -12.09 -9.18
C SER A 261 -16.66 -13.22 -8.37
N GLY A 262 -16.01 -13.58 -7.24
CA GLY A 262 -16.43 -14.71 -6.41
C GLY A 262 -16.49 -16.01 -7.22
N ASN A 263 -17.69 -16.57 -7.35
CA ASN A 263 -17.94 -17.84 -8.06
C ASN A 263 -18.34 -17.63 -9.54
N THR A 264 -18.11 -16.45 -10.11
CA THR A 264 -18.42 -16.16 -11.51
C THR A 264 -17.20 -15.64 -12.26
N MET A 265 -17.09 -16.02 -13.54
CA MET A 265 -16.22 -15.39 -14.53
C MET A 265 -17.09 -14.94 -15.70
N GLN A 266 -16.85 -13.73 -16.19
CA GLN A 266 -17.63 -13.22 -17.33
C GLN A 266 -16.79 -12.30 -18.21
N GLY A 267 -17.10 -12.29 -19.51
CA GLY A 267 -16.38 -11.45 -20.44
C GLY A 267 -16.74 -11.70 -21.89
N VAL A 268 -15.72 -11.65 -22.75
CA VAL A 268 -15.86 -11.83 -24.20
C VAL A 268 -15.02 -13.01 -24.65
N VAL A 269 -15.54 -13.81 -25.58
CA VAL A 269 -14.82 -14.84 -26.30
C VAL A 269 -14.68 -14.43 -27.76
N LYS A 270 -13.45 -14.48 -28.29
CA LYS A 270 -13.15 -14.40 -29.72
C LYS A 270 -13.16 -15.81 -30.29
N GLN A 271 -14.02 -16.06 -31.28
CA GLN A 271 -14.21 -17.38 -31.85
C GLN A 271 -14.54 -17.31 -33.34
N PRO A 272 -14.45 -18.42 -34.08
CA PRO A 272 -14.94 -18.48 -35.47
C PRO A 272 -16.42 -18.03 -35.53
N GLY A 273 -16.74 -17.12 -36.44
CA GLY A 273 -18.09 -16.55 -36.55
C GLY A 273 -18.32 -15.24 -35.78
N GLY A 274 -17.33 -14.75 -35.01
CA GLY A 274 -17.36 -13.46 -34.33
C GLY A 274 -17.32 -13.53 -32.82
N ASP A 275 -17.18 -12.37 -32.20
CA ASP A 275 -17.10 -12.22 -30.75
C ASP A 275 -18.45 -12.50 -30.08
N ALA A 276 -18.42 -13.13 -28.92
CA ALA A 276 -19.60 -13.41 -28.11
C ALA A 276 -19.34 -13.16 -26.61
N LYS A 277 -20.39 -12.96 -25.83
CA LYS A 277 -20.30 -12.91 -24.37
C LYS A 277 -20.27 -14.32 -23.81
N TRP A 278 -19.53 -14.50 -22.73
CA TRP A 278 -19.50 -15.74 -21.97
C TRP A 278 -19.62 -15.46 -20.46
N SER A 279 -20.16 -16.42 -19.73
CA SER A 279 -20.27 -16.35 -18.29
C SER A 279 -20.17 -17.76 -17.72
N ALA A 280 -19.14 -18.00 -16.92
CA ALA A 280 -18.92 -19.28 -16.24
C ALA A 280 -19.26 -19.17 -14.76
N THR A 281 -19.72 -20.27 -14.18
CA THR A 281 -19.92 -20.44 -12.75
C THR A 281 -19.00 -21.54 -12.23
N ARG A 282 -18.52 -21.35 -10.99
CA ARG A 282 -17.77 -22.40 -10.30
C ARG A 282 -18.69 -23.57 -9.99
N ALA A 283 -18.30 -24.76 -10.38
CA ALA A 283 -18.99 -25.99 -9.98
C ALA A 283 -18.70 -26.29 -8.51
N ASN A 284 -19.73 -26.64 -7.75
CA ASN A 284 -19.62 -27.07 -6.35
C ASN A 284 -18.97 -28.44 -6.24
#